data_7830f800e0de13aca4049846490ea177
#
_entry.id   7830f800e0de13aca4049846490ea177
#
_cell.length_a   1.000
_cell.length_b   1.000
_cell.length_c   1.000
_cell.angle_alpha   90.00
_cell.angle_beta   90.00
_cell.angle_gamma   90.00
#
_symmetry.space_group_name_H-M   'P 1'
#
loop_
_entity.id
_entity.type
_entity.pdbx_description
1 polymer ?
#
loop_
_entity_poly.entity_id
_entity_poly.type
_entity_poly.pdbx_seq_one_letter_code
_entity_poly.pdbx_strand_id
1 'polypeptide(L)'
;MKKTFRRIAPVALVFVALATLSFKISISLRLRPEQGKTLTISSKANMMTMMEVQGQTMNMSQNMETRQTFTAKNVTDTQCDIETQVEAIKMTISQMGMKLEYDSEHPEKTSPMIAGQTKEFEESLNKPVTVTYDALGHLVGDTIDLGMNQLSNIIIELPDMILSEGSKWNSTKTKNVNGTEFKVNMEYTVTNLSRKSVDVSFTGNIESTEVTGNYNGTASINPNTGLTTSSTTKSNISMTLNQQGQSIPVTIVGTTTVEVK
;
A
#
# COMPACT_ATOMS: atom_id res chain seq x y z
N MET A 1 -22.78 -83.04 -33.63
CA MET A 1 -22.68 -81.57 -33.84
C MET A 1 -22.83 -80.84 -32.49
N LYS A 2 -21.73 -80.41 -31.87
CA LYS A 2 -21.74 -79.67 -30.60
C LYS A 2 -21.48 -78.19 -30.89
N LYS A 3 -22.48 -77.32 -30.64
CA LYS A 3 -22.35 -75.87 -30.74
C LYS A 3 -21.81 -75.30 -29.45
N THR A 4 -20.61 -74.84 -29.52
CA THR A 4 -19.96 -74.15 -28.41
C THR A 4 -20.43 -72.66 -28.35
N PHE A 5 -21.21 -72.29 -27.31
CA PHE A 5 -21.59 -70.93 -27.03
C PHE A 5 -20.43 -70.23 -26.32
N ARG A 6 -19.75 -69.29 -27.01
CA ARG A 6 -18.81 -68.35 -26.43
C ARG A 6 -19.61 -67.28 -25.69
N ARG A 7 -19.52 -67.24 -24.38
CA ARG A 7 -20.03 -66.15 -23.53
C ARG A 7 -19.05 -65.01 -23.64
N ILE A 8 -19.49 -63.93 -24.25
CA ILE A 8 -18.81 -62.63 -24.22
C ILE A 8 -19.24 -61.95 -22.93
N ALA A 9 -18.31 -61.82 -21.99
CA ALA A 9 -18.52 -61.00 -20.80
C ALA A 9 -18.42 -59.51 -21.18
N PRO A 10 -19.39 -58.66 -20.80
CA PRO A 10 -19.25 -57.21 -20.97
C PRO A 10 -18.25 -56.71 -19.96
N VAL A 11 -17.13 -56.18 -20.45
CA VAL A 11 -16.19 -55.38 -19.66
C VAL A 11 -16.91 -54.09 -19.31
N ALA A 12 -17.42 -54.01 -18.08
CA ALA A 12 -17.95 -52.76 -17.52
C ALA A 12 -16.76 -51.80 -17.32
N LEU A 13 -16.65 -50.85 -18.23
CA LEU A 13 -15.72 -49.72 -18.11
C LEU A 13 -16.22 -48.80 -16.99
N VAL A 14 -15.70 -49.02 -15.77
CA VAL A 14 -15.92 -48.12 -14.65
C VAL A 14 -15.10 -46.85 -14.92
N PHE A 15 -15.73 -45.84 -15.53
CA PHE A 15 -15.24 -44.48 -15.51
C PHE A 15 -15.29 -44.00 -14.07
N VAL A 16 -14.19 -44.13 -13.33
CA VAL A 16 -13.94 -43.39 -12.14
C VAL A 16 -13.74 -41.92 -12.58
N ALA A 17 -14.81 -41.17 -12.61
CA ALA A 17 -14.73 -39.72 -12.63
C ALA A 17 -14.03 -39.31 -11.34
N LEU A 18 -12.71 -39.11 -11.42
CA LEU A 18 -11.95 -38.35 -10.44
C LEU A 18 -12.51 -36.92 -10.49
N ALA A 19 -13.58 -36.69 -9.73
CA ALA A 19 -13.97 -35.34 -9.35
C ALA A 19 -12.77 -34.78 -8.60
N THR A 20 -11.95 -34.01 -9.29
CA THR A 20 -10.97 -33.13 -8.68
C THR A 20 -11.76 -32.15 -7.81
N LEU A 21 -11.98 -32.53 -6.57
CA LEU A 21 -12.44 -31.62 -5.52
C LEU A 21 -11.31 -30.58 -5.40
N SER A 22 -11.39 -29.54 -6.19
CA SER A 22 -10.61 -28.33 -5.98
C SER A 22 -11.06 -27.80 -4.64
N PHE A 23 -10.34 -28.15 -3.57
CA PHE A 23 -10.52 -27.52 -2.27
C PHE A 23 -10.23 -26.04 -2.46
N LYS A 24 -11.29 -25.25 -2.64
CA LYS A 24 -11.16 -23.80 -2.67
C LYS A 24 -10.67 -23.37 -1.30
N ILE A 25 -9.45 -22.87 -1.25
CA ILE A 25 -8.93 -22.27 -0.01
C ILE A 25 -9.81 -21.05 0.27
N SER A 26 -10.24 -20.92 1.50
CA SER A 26 -10.96 -19.75 1.98
C SER A 26 -10.32 -19.25 3.28
N ILE A 27 -10.14 -17.95 3.41
CA ILE A 27 -9.39 -17.32 4.50
C ILE A 27 -10.17 -16.10 5.01
N SER A 28 -10.23 -15.93 6.32
CA SER A 28 -10.64 -14.68 6.95
C SER A 28 -9.38 -13.94 7.40
N LEU A 29 -9.19 -12.71 6.91
CA LEU A 29 -8.06 -11.89 7.29
C LEU A 29 -8.37 -11.11 8.57
N ARG A 30 -7.38 -11.02 9.46
CA ARG A 30 -7.41 -10.17 10.65
C ARG A 30 -6.03 -9.57 10.88
N LEU A 31 -5.98 -8.33 11.30
CA LEU A 31 -4.75 -7.68 11.70
C LEU A 31 -4.34 -8.22 13.09
N ARG A 32 -3.38 -9.13 13.10
CA ARG A 32 -2.84 -9.78 14.29
C ARG A 32 -1.33 -9.94 14.17
N PRO A 33 -0.57 -8.86 14.19
CA PRO A 33 0.89 -8.94 14.18
C PRO A 33 1.38 -9.66 15.44
N GLU A 34 2.54 -10.26 15.34
CA GLU A 34 3.17 -10.92 16.49
C GLU A 34 3.68 -9.86 17.49
N GLN A 35 3.17 -9.94 18.73
CA GLN A 35 3.52 -8.96 19.77
C GLN A 35 5.02 -8.95 20.04
N GLY A 36 5.58 -7.74 20.15
CA GLY A 36 7.01 -7.50 20.37
C GLY A 36 7.88 -7.69 19.13
N LYS A 37 7.32 -8.18 18.01
CA LYS A 37 8.07 -8.32 16.78
C LYS A 37 8.25 -6.98 16.09
N THR A 38 9.47 -6.70 15.68
CA THR A 38 9.83 -5.55 14.87
C THR A 38 10.07 -6.00 13.43
N LEU A 39 9.45 -5.31 12.48
CA LEU A 39 9.64 -5.50 11.05
C LEU A 39 10.32 -4.26 10.48
N THR A 40 11.16 -4.43 9.49
CA THR A 40 11.74 -3.33 8.72
C THR A 40 10.95 -3.15 7.43
N ILE A 41 10.53 -1.92 7.17
CA ILE A 41 9.79 -1.52 5.98
C ILE A 41 10.72 -0.68 5.12
N SER A 42 10.89 -1.08 3.88
CA SER A 42 11.58 -0.30 2.86
C SER A 42 10.56 0.20 1.84
N SER A 43 10.53 1.50 1.60
CA SER A 43 9.66 2.12 0.60
C SER A 43 10.49 2.88 -0.42
N LYS A 44 10.10 2.78 -1.70
CA LYS A 44 10.67 3.55 -2.81
C LYS A 44 9.54 4.21 -3.57
N ALA A 45 9.61 5.53 -3.69
CA ALA A 45 8.65 6.32 -4.47
C ALA A 45 9.39 7.06 -5.58
N ASN A 46 8.88 6.91 -6.81
CA ASN A 46 9.32 7.68 -7.98
C ASN A 46 8.15 8.53 -8.44
N MET A 47 8.29 9.83 -8.41
CA MET A 47 7.23 10.78 -8.73
C MET A 47 7.69 11.76 -9.80
N MET A 48 6.80 12.10 -10.70
CA MET A 48 6.96 13.18 -11.66
C MET A 48 5.84 14.19 -11.43
N THR A 49 6.22 15.43 -11.18
CA THR A 49 5.29 16.55 -11.03
C THR A 49 5.42 17.43 -12.25
N MET A 50 4.29 17.72 -12.88
CA MET A 50 4.14 18.64 -13.99
C MET A 50 3.33 19.83 -13.52
N MET A 51 3.83 21.03 -13.71
CA MET A 51 3.16 22.30 -13.37
C MET A 51 3.12 23.20 -14.60
N GLU A 52 2.02 23.88 -14.80
CA GLU A 52 1.90 24.87 -15.87
C GLU A 52 1.91 26.28 -15.25
N VAL A 53 3.01 27.00 -15.45
CA VAL A 53 3.23 28.35 -14.93
C VAL A 53 3.39 29.30 -16.09
N GLN A 54 2.49 30.27 -16.24
CA GLN A 54 2.51 31.30 -17.32
C GLN A 54 2.63 30.68 -18.74
N GLY A 55 1.95 29.54 -18.98
CA GLY A 55 1.98 28.86 -20.27
C GLY A 55 3.26 28.04 -20.54
N GLN A 56 4.13 27.91 -19.55
CA GLN A 56 5.31 27.05 -19.62
C GLN A 56 5.14 25.83 -18.73
N THR A 57 5.39 24.65 -19.28
CA THR A 57 5.38 23.39 -18.51
C THR A 57 6.70 23.22 -17.77
N MET A 58 6.63 23.14 -16.46
CA MET A 58 7.75 22.81 -15.58
C MET A 58 7.62 21.37 -15.11
N ASN A 59 8.67 20.58 -15.31
CA ASN A 59 8.74 19.20 -14.87
C ASN A 59 9.73 19.07 -13.72
N MET A 60 9.32 18.34 -12.68
CA MET A 60 10.15 17.97 -11.55
C MET A 60 10.04 16.46 -11.35
N SER A 61 11.16 15.76 -11.26
CA SER A 61 11.19 14.37 -10.85
C SER A 61 11.72 14.25 -9.43
N GLN A 62 11.08 13.39 -8.63
CA GLN A 62 11.47 13.11 -7.25
C GLN A 62 11.56 11.61 -7.05
N ASN A 63 12.71 11.16 -6.55
CA ASN A 63 12.90 9.80 -6.08
C ASN A 63 13.10 9.85 -4.57
N MET A 64 12.36 9.05 -3.84
CA MET A 64 12.45 8.97 -2.38
C MET A 64 12.54 7.51 -1.94
N GLU A 65 13.49 7.23 -1.07
CA GLU A 65 13.63 5.95 -0.39
C GLU A 65 13.51 6.19 1.11
N THR A 66 12.71 5.36 1.78
CA THR A 66 12.58 5.42 3.24
C THR A 66 12.81 4.05 3.85
N ARG A 67 13.39 4.04 5.04
CA ARG A 67 13.46 2.87 5.92
C ARG A 67 12.75 3.20 7.23
N GLN A 68 11.84 2.33 7.62
CA GLN A 68 11.04 2.47 8.82
C GLN A 68 11.04 1.17 9.60
N THR A 69 10.89 1.26 10.91
CA THR A 69 10.52 0.12 11.75
C THR A 69 9.04 0.15 12.07
N PHE A 70 8.49 -1.03 12.26
CA PHE A 70 7.11 -1.31 12.64
C PHE A 70 7.16 -2.32 13.77
N THR A 71 6.71 -1.95 14.96
CA THR A 71 6.73 -2.82 16.13
C THR A 71 5.32 -2.95 16.70
N ALA A 72 4.81 -4.19 16.80
CA ALA A 72 3.55 -4.45 17.46
C ALA A 72 3.78 -4.45 18.99
N LYS A 73 3.16 -3.52 19.71
CA LYS A 73 3.33 -3.36 21.17
C LYS A 73 2.31 -4.16 21.96
N ASN A 74 1.04 -3.83 21.83
CA ASN A 74 -0.06 -4.50 22.52
C ASN A 74 -0.96 -5.15 21.46
N VAL A 75 -1.11 -6.45 21.50
CA VAL A 75 -1.93 -7.18 20.52
C VAL A 75 -3.00 -7.95 21.29
N THR A 76 -4.26 -7.66 20.98
CA THR A 76 -5.44 -8.35 21.51
C THR A 76 -6.24 -8.95 20.36
N ASP A 77 -7.34 -9.64 20.67
CA ASP A 77 -8.22 -10.17 19.64
C ASP A 77 -8.96 -9.10 18.84
N THR A 78 -9.10 -7.89 19.39
CA THR A 78 -9.91 -6.82 18.81
C THR A 78 -9.11 -5.64 18.30
N GLN A 79 -7.88 -5.42 18.81
CA GLN A 79 -7.06 -4.28 18.44
C GLN A 79 -5.56 -4.54 18.69
N CYS A 80 -4.73 -3.74 18.04
CA CYS A 80 -3.28 -3.74 18.27
C CYS A 80 -2.71 -2.33 18.23
N ASP A 81 -1.73 -2.07 19.11
CA ASP A 81 -0.93 -0.86 19.10
C ASP A 81 0.31 -1.09 18.26
N ILE A 82 0.51 -0.23 17.29
CA ILE A 82 1.64 -0.27 16.38
C ILE A 82 2.51 0.96 16.59
N GLU A 83 3.75 0.73 16.95
CA GLU A 83 4.76 1.79 16.98
C GLU A 83 5.51 1.79 15.65
N THR A 84 5.58 2.93 15.00
CA THR A 84 6.35 3.15 13.77
C THR A 84 7.41 4.21 14.01
N GLN A 85 8.57 4.05 13.38
CA GLN A 85 9.66 5.01 13.45
C GLN A 85 10.38 5.08 12.11
N VAL A 86 10.56 6.28 11.57
CA VAL A 86 11.38 6.51 10.39
C VAL A 86 12.84 6.51 10.80
N GLU A 87 13.64 5.61 10.23
CA GLU A 87 15.08 5.46 10.52
C GLU A 87 15.95 6.17 9.51
N ALA A 88 15.56 6.14 8.23
CA ALA A 88 16.34 6.76 7.17
C ALA A 88 15.43 7.30 6.06
N ILE A 89 15.84 8.41 5.48
CA ILE A 89 15.24 9.03 4.30
C ILE A 89 16.35 9.40 3.34
N LYS A 90 16.17 9.00 2.09
CA LYS A 90 16.99 9.46 0.98
C LYS A 90 16.11 10.02 -0.11
N MET A 91 16.41 11.21 -0.59
CA MET A 91 15.63 11.90 -1.60
C MET A 91 16.54 12.53 -2.65
N THR A 92 16.09 12.41 -3.90
CA THR A 92 16.69 13.11 -5.04
C THR A 92 15.59 13.86 -5.77
N ILE A 93 15.76 15.16 -5.96
CA ILE A 93 14.89 16.01 -6.77
C ILE A 93 15.67 16.46 -7.99
N SER A 94 15.10 16.30 -9.18
CA SER A 94 15.65 16.83 -10.43
C SER A 94 14.67 17.79 -11.07
N GLN A 95 15.08 19.03 -11.26
CA GLN A 95 14.29 20.10 -11.85
C GLN A 95 15.17 21.00 -12.69
N MET A 96 14.79 21.30 -13.93
CA MET A 96 15.49 22.22 -14.84
C MET A 96 17.00 21.92 -15.00
N GLY A 97 17.38 20.64 -15.00
CA GLY A 97 18.79 20.22 -15.11
C GLY A 97 19.58 20.27 -13.78
N MET A 98 19.00 20.80 -12.71
CA MET A 98 19.60 20.75 -11.38
C MET A 98 19.21 19.46 -10.67
N LYS A 99 20.14 18.90 -9.93
CA LYS A 99 19.93 17.74 -9.06
C LYS A 99 20.16 18.17 -7.62
N LEU A 100 19.16 17.96 -6.77
CA LEU A 100 19.21 18.21 -5.33
C LEU A 100 19.09 16.89 -4.61
N GLU A 101 19.94 16.67 -3.62
CA GLU A 101 20.00 15.42 -2.86
C GLU A 101 19.87 15.68 -1.37
N TYR A 102 19.15 14.78 -0.71
CA TYR A 102 19.08 14.65 0.74
C TYR A 102 19.35 13.20 1.11
N ASP A 103 20.21 12.98 2.09
CA ASP A 103 20.52 11.66 2.63
C ASP A 103 20.71 11.79 4.14
N SER A 104 19.74 11.28 4.91
CA SER A 104 19.76 11.39 6.38
C SER A 104 20.88 10.58 7.03
N GLU A 105 21.42 9.57 6.35
CA GLU A 105 22.56 8.77 6.83
C GLU A 105 23.91 9.40 6.43
N HIS A 106 23.89 10.32 5.45
CA HIS A 106 25.05 11.04 4.93
C HIS A 106 24.76 12.54 4.79
N PRO A 107 24.60 13.29 5.90
CA PRO A 107 24.24 14.72 5.85
C PRO A 107 25.19 15.57 5.01
N GLU A 108 26.45 15.15 4.90
CA GLU A 108 27.46 15.83 4.07
C GLU A 108 27.15 15.81 2.56
N LYS A 109 26.24 14.91 2.12
CA LYS A 109 25.76 14.82 0.74
C LYS A 109 24.51 15.67 0.49
N THR A 110 23.93 16.23 1.54
CA THR A 110 22.71 17.04 1.41
C THR A 110 23.02 18.35 0.69
N SER A 111 22.27 18.63 -0.37
CA SER A 111 22.38 19.85 -1.13
C SER A 111 21.99 21.06 -0.28
N PRO A 112 22.84 22.10 -0.15
CA PRO A 112 22.53 23.27 0.70
C PRO A 112 21.22 23.97 0.32
N MET A 113 20.81 23.89 -0.93
CA MET A 113 19.59 24.53 -1.44
C MET A 113 18.29 23.95 -0.86
N ILE A 114 18.32 22.69 -0.37
CA ILE A 114 17.13 22.03 0.21
C ILE A 114 17.21 21.89 1.73
N ALA A 115 18.31 22.29 2.35
CA ALA A 115 18.50 22.15 3.78
C ALA A 115 17.37 22.79 4.63
N GLY A 116 16.77 23.88 4.17
CA GLY A 116 15.61 24.49 4.84
C GLY A 116 14.32 23.69 4.68
N GLN A 117 14.18 22.88 3.64
CA GLN A 117 13.01 22.07 3.35
C GLN A 117 13.08 20.69 4.01
N THR A 118 14.26 20.25 4.43
CA THR A 118 14.48 18.94 5.04
C THR A 118 14.24 18.92 6.54
N LYS A 119 14.00 20.08 7.15
CA LYS A 119 13.78 20.20 8.60
C LYS A 119 12.65 19.31 9.11
N GLU A 120 11.53 19.22 8.40
CA GLU A 120 10.41 18.34 8.75
C GLU A 120 10.81 16.86 8.70
N PHE A 121 11.68 16.49 7.76
CA PHE A 121 12.22 15.14 7.69
C PHE A 121 13.12 14.83 8.88
N GLU A 122 14.02 15.76 9.21
CA GLU A 122 14.91 15.65 10.37
C GLU A 122 14.12 15.59 11.68
N GLU A 123 13.05 16.35 11.79
CA GLU A 123 12.15 16.33 12.95
C GLU A 123 11.35 15.04 13.09
N SER A 124 11.08 14.32 12.01
CA SER A 124 10.37 13.04 12.01
C SER A 124 11.30 11.83 12.18
N LEU A 125 12.60 12.00 11.90
CA LEU A 125 13.58 10.93 12.03
C LEU A 125 13.72 10.51 13.50
N ASN A 126 13.76 9.19 13.71
CA ASN A 126 13.97 8.56 15.02
C ASN A 126 12.92 8.93 16.09
N LYS A 127 11.79 9.52 15.69
CA LYS A 127 10.66 9.76 16.59
C LYS A 127 9.65 8.63 16.43
N PRO A 128 9.45 7.79 17.45
CA PRO A 128 8.42 6.77 17.40
C PRO A 128 7.03 7.39 17.52
N VAL A 129 6.09 6.89 16.74
CA VAL A 129 4.67 7.22 16.80
C VAL A 129 3.90 5.93 17.00
N THR A 130 3.02 5.90 18.00
CA THR A 130 2.17 4.75 18.27
C THR A 130 0.74 5.03 17.80
N VAL A 131 0.18 4.07 17.08
CA VAL A 131 -1.17 4.14 16.51
C VAL A 131 -1.89 2.86 16.84
N THR A 132 -3.15 2.97 17.25
CA THR A 132 -4.01 1.82 17.54
C THR A 132 -4.87 1.50 16.32
N TYR A 133 -4.91 0.23 15.95
CA TYR A 133 -5.76 -0.31 14.90
C TYR A 133 -6.69 -1.40 15.46
N ASP A 134 -7.89 -1.50 14.90
CA ASP A 134 -8.76 -2.64 15.16
C ASP A 134 -8.29 -3.90 14.37
N ALA A 135 -8.97 -5.02 14.61
CA ALA A 135 -8.65 -6.29 13.94
C ALA A 135 -8.90 -6.29 12.42
N LEU A 136 -9.53 -5.27 11.87
CA LEU A 136 -9.72 -5.07 10.42
C LEU A 136 -8.78 -4.01 9.84
N GLY A 137 -7.90 -3.43 10.66
CA GLY A 137 -6.94 -2.42 10.21
C GLY A 137 -7.53 -1.01 10.12
N HIS A 138 -8.69 -0.75 10.73
CA HIS A 138 -9.20 0.60 10.88
C HIS A 138 -8.49 1.30 12.03
N LEU A 139 -8.23 2.57 11.83
CA LEU A 139 -7.65 3.42 12.87
C LEU A 139 -8.65 3.58 14.04
N VAL A 140 -8.18 3.40 15.26
CA VAL A 140 -8.96 3.59 16.48
C VAL A 140 -8.56 4.90 17.15
N GLY A 141 -9.52 5.78 17.39
CA GLY A 141 -9.32 7.11 17.98
C GLY A 141 -9.16 8.21 16.96
N ASP A 142 -8.66 9.36 17.42
CA ASP A 142 -8.47 10.54 16.57
C ASP A 142 -7.35 10.31 15.56
N THR A 143 -7.52 10.88 14.37
CA THR A 143 -6.47 10.92 13.33
C THR A 143 -5.26 11.66 13.86
N ILE A 144 -4.21 10.92 14.20
CA ILE A 144 -2.92 11.50 14.51
C ILE A 144 -2.28 11.91 13.18
N ASP A 145 -1.74 13.13 13.14
CA ASP A 145 -0.89 13.50 12.01
C ASP A 145 0.38 12.64 12.07
N LEU A 146 0.39 11.62 11.24
CA LEU A 146 1.51 10.68 11.19
C LEU A 146 2.70 11.25 10.41
N GLY A 147 2.57 12.42 9.79
CA GLY A 147 3.63 13.00 8.97
C GLY A 147 4.21 12.00 7.99
N MET A 148 5.52 11.85 8.00
CA MET A 148 6.24 10.88 7.17
C MET A 148 5.96 9.41 7.53
N ASN A 149 5.48 9.11 8.73
CA ASN A 149 5.10 7.75 9.15
C ASN A 149 3.88 7.19 8.38
N GLN A 150 3.11 8.04 7.69
CA GLN A 150 2.02 7.59 6.79
C GLN A 150 2.51 6.90 5.51
N LEU A 151 3.78 6.99 5.18
CA LEU A 151 4.32 6.46 3.93
C LEU A 151 4.37 4.93 3.88
N SER A 152 4.23 4.25 5.01
CA SER A 152 4.17 2.80 5.06
C SER A 152 2.74 2.29 4.96
N ASN A 153 2.25 2.08 3.73
CA ASN A 153 0.95 1.44 3.48
C ASN A 153 1.02 -0.09 3.69
N ILE A 154 1.51 -0.53 4.85
CA ILE A 154 1.56 -1.96 5.20
C ILE A 154 0.28 -2.45 5.88
N ILE A 155 -0.60 -1.53 6.30
CA ILE A 155 -1.90 -1.86 6.86
C ILE A 155 -2.97 -1.45 5.85
N ILE A 156 -3.58 -2.46 5.24
CA ILE A 156 -4.75 -2.33 4.39
C ILE A 156 -5.99 -2.58 5.25
N GLU A 157 -7.08 -1.87 5.02
CA GLU A 157 -8.36 -2.20 5.66
C GLU A 157 -8.86 -3.53 5.11
N LEU A 158 -8.97 -4.50 6.01
CA LEU A 158 -9.32 -5.87 5.72
C LEU A 158 -10.85 -6.05 5.74
N PRO A 159 -11.41 -6.92 4.92
CA PRO A 159 -12.85 -7.16 4.92
C PRO A 159 -13.28 -8.09 6.06
N ASP A 160 -14.46 -7.84 6.61
CA ASP A 160 -15.09 -8.76 7.56
C ASP A 160 -15.88 -9.86 6.85
N MET A 161 -15.20 -10.62 6.01
CA MET A 161 -15.78 -11.74 5.27
C MET A 161 -14.75 -12.83 5.00
N ILE A 162 -15.25 -14.01 4.62
CA ILE A 162 -14.40 -15.10 4.14
C ILE A 162 -14.04 -14.85 2.70
N LEU A 163 -12.73 -14.86 2.41
CA LEU A 163 -12.17 -14.61 1.08
C LEU A 163 -11.95 -15.90 0.30
N SER A 164 -12.16 -15.79 -1.00
CA SER A 164 -11.75 -16.75 -2.03
C SER A 164 -11.15 -15.97 -3.20
N GLU A 165 -10.53 -16.64 -4.16
CA GLU A 165 -10.12 -15.97 -5.39
C GLU A 165 -11.31 -15.28 -6.07
N GLY A 166 -11.10 -14.04 -6.52
CA GLY A 166 -12.13 -13.19 -7.10
C GLY A 166 -12.98 -12.44 -6.07
N SER A 167 -12.83 -12.68 -4.75
CA SER A 167 -13.52 -11.89 -3.73
C SER A 167 -13.13 -10.43 -3.84
N LYS A 168 -14.12 -9.53 -3.60
CA LYS A 168 -13.94 -8.09 -3.67
C LYS A 168 -14.41 -7.43 -2.39
N TRP A 169 -13.76 -6.32 -2.02
CA TRP A 169 -14.23 -5.41 -0.98
C TRP A 169 -13.83 -3.98 -1.25
N ASN A 170 -14.50 -3.07 -0.59
CA ASN A 170 -14.25 -1.65 -0.68
C ASN A 170 -13.73 -1.11 0.66
N SER A 171 -12.92 -0.08 0.60
CA SER A 171 -12.47 0.72 1.73
C SER A 171 -12.61 2.19 1.36
N THR A 172 -13.08 3.00 2.30
CA THR A 172 -13.18 4.45 2.14
C THR A 172 -12.51 5.12 3.31
N LYS A 173 -11.47 5.91 3.05
CA LYS A 173 -10.74 6.69 4.05
C LYS A 173 -10.99 8.17 3.82
N THR A 174 -11.35 8.85 4.89
CA THR A 174 -11.37 10.31 4.90
C THR A 174 -10.07 10.81 5.50
N LYS A 175 -9.38 11.71 4.81
CA LYS A 175 -8.18 12.38 5.29
C LYS A 175 -8.40 13.88 5.25
N ASN A 176 -7.82 14.59 6.22
CA ASN A 176 -7.75 16.04 6.22
C ASN A 176 -6.29 16.46 6.09
N VAL A 177 -5.97 17.23 5.07
CA VAL A 177 -4.62 17.78 4.87
C VAL A 177 -4.77 19.28 4.68
N ASN A 178 -4.16 20.05 5.57
CA ASN A 178 -4.22 21.52 5.57
C ASN A 178 -5.65 22.11 5.51
N GLY A 179 -6.61 21.45 6.19
CA GLY A 179 -8.01 21.88 6.20
C GLY A 179 -8.85 21.41 5.01
N THR A 180 -8.27 20.77 4.02
CA THR A 180 -9.01 20.18 2.90
C THR A 180 -9.30 18.71 3.17
N GLU A 181 -10.57 18.33 3.12
CA GLU A 181 -11.01 16.95 3.29
C GLU A 181 -10.95 16.20 1.96
N PHE A 182 -10.34 15.00 1.99
CA PHE A 182 -10.26 14.08 0.86
C PHE A 182 -10.90 12.76 1.24
N LYS A 183 -11.70 12.22 0.31
CA LYS A 183 -12.15 10.83 0.36
C LYS A 183 -11.32 10.00 -0.59
N VAL A 184 -10.73 8.93 -0.08
CA VAL A 184 -9.99 7.95 -0.87
C VAL A 184 -10.81 6.67 -0.85
N ASN A 185 -11.42 6.36 -2.00
CA ASN A 185 -12.19 5.13 -2.18
C ASN A 185 -11.29 4.09 -2.86
N MET A 186 -11.25 2.88 -2.32
CA MET A 186 -10.44 1.78 -2.84
C MET A 186 -11.31 0.54 -3.04
N GLU A 187 -11.17 -0.14 -4.17
CA GLU A 187 -11.72 -1.46 -4.43
C GLU A 187 -10.56 -2.46 -4.51
N TYR A 188 -10.62 -3.52 -3.73
CA TYR A 188 -9.66 -4.62 -3.73
C TYR A 188 -10.28 -5.85 -4.36
N THR A 189 -9.48 -6.63 -5.09
CA THR A 189 -9.87 -7.93 -5.67
C THR A 189 -8.80 -8.96 -5.36
N VAL A 190 -9.17 -10.09 -4.77
CA VAL A 190 -8.26 -11.22 -4.54
C VAL A 190 -7.90 -11.86 -5.89
N THR A 191 -6.62 -11.82 -6.24
CA THR A 191 -6.10 -12.37 -7.50
C THR A 191 -5.49 -13.76 -7.32
N ASN A 192 -4.97 -14.05 -6.12
CA ASN A 192 -4.45 -15.37 -5.76
C ASN A 192 -4.58 -15.57 -4.25
N LEU A 193 -4.87 -16.79 -3.84
CA LEU A 193 -5.09 -17.13 -2.45
C LEU A 193 -4.37 -18.44 -2.10
N SER A 194 -3.45 -18.36 -1.16
CA SER A 194 -2.70 -19.49 -0.65
C SER A 194 -2.61 -19.44 0.89
N ARG A 195 -2.11 -20.49 1.51
CA ARG A 195 -1.85 -20.49 2.95
C ARG A 195 -0.73 -19.54 3.38
N LYS A 196 0.09 -19.07 2.44
CA LYS A 196 1.25 -18.21 2.71
C LYS A 196 1.03 -16.76 2.32
N SER A 197 0.14 -16.50 1.34
CA SER A 197 -0.10 -15.18 0.79
C SER A 197 -1.53 -15.05 0.28
N VAL A 198 -2.11 -13.88 0.48
CA VAL A 198 -3.31 -13.39 -0.20
C VAL A 198 -2.87 -12.26 -1.09
N ASP A 199 -2.85 -12.50 -2.41
CA ASP A 199 -2.46 -11.47 -3.37
C ASP A 199 -3.71 -10.74 -3.86
N VAL A 200 -3.64 -9.43 -3.88
CA VAL A 200 -4.73 -8.57 -4.29
C VAL A 200 -4.29 -7.58 -5.34
N SER A 201 -5.17 -7.27 -6.28
CA SER A 201 -5.12 -6.06 -7.07
C SER A 201 -6.07 -5.03 -6.47
N PHE A 202 -5.74 -3.76 -6.63
CA PHE A 202 -6.62 -2.69 -6.20
C PHE A 202 -6.67 -1.55 -7.20
N THR A 203 -7.81 -0.87 -7.20
CA THR A 203 -8.02 0.41 -7.87
C THR A 203 -8.67 1.38 -6.90
N GLY A 204 -8.44 2.66 -7.08
CA GLY A 204 -9.04 3.66 -6.22
C GLY A 204 -9.06 5.03 -6.84
N ASN A 205 -9.83 5.93 -6.23
CA ASN A 205 -9.94 7.32 -6.62
C ASN A 205 -9.93 8.24 -5.41
N ILE A 206 -9.46 9.47 -5.64
CA ILE A 206 -9.58 10.57 -4.68
C ILE A 206 -10.78 11.41 -5.11
N GLU A 207 -11.65 11.70 -4.15
CA GLU A 207 -12.76 12.64 -4.30
C GLU A 207 -12.55 13.83 -3.37
N SER A 208 -12.40 15.01 -3.99
CA SER A 208 -12.30 16.29 -3.31
C SER A 208 -12.69 17.39 -4.29
N THR A 209 -12.98 18.59 -3.79
CA THR A 209 -13.24 19.77 -4.62
C THR A 209 -12.01 20.32 -5.32
N GLU A 210 -10.82 20.07 -4.75
CA GLU A 210 -9.55 20.68 -5.20
C GLU A 210 -8.58 19.65 -5.79
N VAL A 211 -8.77 18.36 -5.46
CA VAL A 211 -7.87 17.28 -5.84
C VAL A 211 -8.66 16.13 -6.42
N THR A 212 -8.25 15.65 -7.56
CA THR A 212 -8.74 14.41 -8.17
C THR A 212 -7.58 13.47 -8.41
N GLY A 213 -7.82 12.18 -8.38
CA GLY A 213 -6.75 11.23 -8.64
C GLY A 213 -7.20 9.79 -8.71
N ASN A 214 -6.33 8.99 -9.31
CA ASN A 214 -6.51 7.55 -9.44
C ASN A 214 -5.33 6.81 -8.84
N TYR A 215 -5.64 5.68 -8.22
CA TYR A 215 -4.66 4.70 -7.77
C TYR A 215 -4.94 3.35 -8.41
N ASN A 216 -3.90 2.62 -8.72
CA ASN A 216 -3.99 1.19 -9.01
C ASN A 216 -2.72 0.49 -8.55
N GLY A 217 -2.83 -0.79 -8.27
CA GLY A 217 -1.66 -1.55 -7.83
C GLY A 217 -1.98 -2.96 -7.42
N THR A 218 -0.98 -3.55 -6.77
CA THR A 218 -1.03 -4.91 -6.22
C THR A 218 -0.42 -4.92 -4.83
N ALA A 219 -0.88 -5.84 -4.00
CA ALA A 219 -0.29 -6.08 -2.69
C ALA A 219 -0.35 -7.58 -2.36
N SER A 220 0.62 -8.05 -1.58
CA SER A 220 0.63 -9.38 -0.98
C SER A 220 0.45 -9.24 0.53
N ILE A 221 -0.52 -9.96 1.08
CA ILE A 221 -0.91 -9.93 2.49
C ILE A 221 -0.54 -11.27 3.13
N ASN A 222 0.11 -11.24 4.28
CA ASN A 222 0.33 -12.43 5.08
C ASN A 222 -0.99 -12.83 5.78
N PRO A 223 -1.58 -13.99 5.47
CA PRO A 223 -2.88 -14.40 6.03
C PRO A 223 -2.86 -14.61 7.53
N ASN A 224 -1.71 -14.87 8.13
CA ASN A 224 -1.59 -15.12 9.57
C ASN A 224 -1.56 -13.83 10.40
N THR A 225 -1.04 -12.74 9.81
CA THR A 225 -0.85 -11.47 10.52
C THR A 225 -1.75 -10.35 9.99
N GLY A 226 -2.32 -10.50 8.78
CA GLY A 226 -3.07 -9.43 8.11
C GLY A 226 -2.20 -8.28 7.60
N LEU A 227 -0.88 -8.36 7.76
CA LEU A 227 0.04 -7.33 7.30
C LEU A 227 0.39 -7.51 5.82
N THR A 228 0.51 -6.40 5.11
CA THR A 228 1.08 -6.39 3.77
C THR A 228 2.58 -6.71 3.83
N THR A 229 3.04 -7.64 3.03
CA THR A 229 4.45 -8.01 2.91
C THR A 229 5.16 -7.30 1.77
N SER A 230 4.40 -6.97 0.73
CA SER A 230 4.88 -6.14 -0.38
C SER A 230 3.71 -5.45 -1.07
N SER A 231 3.94 -4.28 -1.64
CA SER A 231 2.96 -3.62 -2.49
C SER A 231 3.63 -2.77 -3.58
N THR A 232 2.89 -2.59 -4.68
CA THR A 232 3.24 -1.63 -5.71
C THR A 232 2.00 -0.81 -6.02
N THR A 233 2.11 0.51 -5.92
CA THR A 233 1.03 1.47 -6.18
C THR A 233 1.46 2.41 -7.28
N LYS A 234 0.61 2.61 -8.26
CA LYS A 234 0.72 3.70 -9.25
C LYS A 234 -0.34 4.74 -8.95
N SER A 235 0.03 6.00 -9.03
CA SER A 235 -0.86 7.14 -8.79
C SER A 235 -0.80 8.13 -9.93
N ASN A 236 -1.93 8.76 -10.20
CA ASN A 236 -2.04 9.93 -11.07
C ASN A 236 -3.00 10.91 -10.38
N ILE A 237 -2.46 12.02 -9.91
CA ILE A 237 -3.17 13.00 -9.09
C ILE A 237 -3.10 14.35 -9.80
N SER A 238 -4.24 15.01 -9.91
CA SER A 238 -4.37 16.36 -10.47
C SER A 238 -4.95 17.28 -9.42
N MET A 239 -4.35 18.47 -9.28
CA MET A 239 -4.80 19.50 -8.35
C MET A 239 -4.55 20.89 -8.92
N THR A 240 -5.16 21.89 -8.33
CA THR A 240 -4.90 23.28 -8.64
C THR A 240 -4.32 23.96 -7.40
N LEU A 241 -3.11 24.49 -7.55
CA LEU A 241 -2.50 25.31 -6.50
C LEU A 241 -2.85 26.78 -6.74
N ASN A 242 -3.35 27.45 -5.71
CA ASN A 242 -3.61 28.89 -5.77
C ASN A 242 -2.46 29.61 -5.07
N GLN A 243 -1.56 30.23 -5.85
CA GLN A 243 -0.41 30.94 -5.33
C GLN A 243 -0.41 32.39 -5.85
N GLN A 244 -0.39 33.37 -4.94
CA GLN A 244 -0.38 34.83 -5.26
C GLN A 244 -1.49 35.25 -6.23
N GLY A 245 -2.69 34.64 -6.14
CA GLY A 245 -3.82 34.95 -7.01
C GLY A 245 -3.76 34.28 -8.40
N GLN A 246 -2.78 33.43 -8.64
CA GLN A 246 -2.67 32.60 -9.84
C GLN A 246 -3.08 31.17 -9.53
N SER A 247 -3.91 30.57 -10.41
CA SER A 247 -4.26 29.15 -10.34
C SER A 247 -3.27 28.35 -11.20
N ILE A 248 -2.51 27.48 -10.56
CA ILE A 248 -1.46 26.65 -11.19
C ILE A 248 -1.96 25.22 -11.24
N PRO A 249 -2.27 24.66 -12.43
CA PRO A 249 -2.55 23.25 -12.58
C PRO A 249 -1.30 22.42 -12.28
N VAL A 250 -1.48 21.38 -11.46
CA VAL A 250 -0.41 20.44 -11.07
C VAL A 250 -0.88 19.03 -11.32
N THR A 251 -0.06 18.24 -12.00
CA THR A 251 -0.28 16.80 -12.16
C THR A 251 0.90 16.05 -11.58
N ILE A 252 0.63 15.06 -10.73
CA ILE A 252 1.63 14.19 -10.09
C ILE A 252 1.38 12.76 -10.54
N VAL A 253 2.34 12.17 -11.22
CA VAL A 253 2.33 10.74 -11.60
C VAL A 253 3.41 10.04 -10.80
N GLY A 254 3.07 8.95 -10.16
CA GLY A 254 4.01 8.26 -9.30
C GLY A 254 3.88 6.75 -9.29
N THR A 255 4.95 6.10 -8.85
CA THR A 255 4.97 4.68 -8.49
C THR A 255 5.65 4.54 -7.13
N THR A 256 4.98 3.88 -6.21
CA THR A 256 5.52 3.54 -4.89
C THR A 256 5.59 2.04 -4.74
N THR A 257 6.72 1.53 -4.30
CA THR A 257 6.91 0.12 -3.92
C THR A 257 7.23 0.04 -2.44
N VAL A 258 6.67 -0.95 -1.77
CA VAL A 258 6.90 -1.23 -0.34
C VAL A 258 7.28 -2.69 -0.19
N GLU A 259 8.31 -2.96 0.60
CA GLU A 259 8.75 -4.30 1.00
C GLU A 259 8.91 -4.35 2.50
N VAL A 260 8.48 -5.45 3.10
CA VAL A 260 8.57 -5.73 4.55
C VAL A 260 9.47 -6.93 4.78
N LYS A 261 10.41 -6.78 5.72
CA LYS A 261 11.40 -7.80 6.09
C LYS A 261 11.36 -8.11 7.57
#